data_a1a8261437f6467557e841559a6ff50f
#
_entry.id   a1a8261437f6467557e841559a6ff50f
#
_cell.length_a   1.000
_cell.length_b   1.000
_cell.length_c   1.000
_cell.angle_alpha   90.00
_cell.angle_beta   90.00
_cell.angle_gamma   90.00
#
_symmetry.space_group_name_H-M   'P 1'
#
loop_
_entity.id
_entity.type
_entity.pdbx_description
1 polymer ?
#
loop_
_entity_poly.entity_id
_entity_poly.type
_entity_poly.pdbx_seq_one_letter_code
_entity_poly.pdbx_strand_id
1 'polypeptide(L)'
;KSAPIDDASRAIIEQLQQDGRRPYATIGKAVGLSEAAVRQRVQKMHDQGVMQIVAVTDPAQVGFARSAMIAINVHGDVEAVSKHIEQLPEISYLVLVTGKYDLLAECVAQDDDHLLHVTNTQIRNIPGVVSTETFVYLGLRKQTYNWGTK
;
A
#
# COMPACT_ATOMS: atom_id res chain seq x y z
N LYS A 1 -2.77 19.06 8.38
CA LYS A 1 -1.56 18.58 9.11
C LYS A 1 -2.06 17.80 10.32
N SER A 2 -1.86 16.47 10.34
CA SER A 2 -2.13 15.66 11.53
C SER A 2 -1.22 16.11 12.68
N ALA A 3 -1.75 16.13 13.91
CA ALA A 3 -0.94 16.39 15.09
C ALA A 3 0.20 15.35 15.18
N PRO A 4 1.40 15.74 15.63
CA PRO A 4 2.49 14.80 15.77
C PRO A 4 2.09 13.68 16.74
N ILE A 5 2.44 12.45 16.37
CA ILE A 5 2.18 11.24 17.16
C ILE A 5 3.04 11.34 18.43
N ASP A 6 2.44 11.16 19.61
CA ASP A 6 3.15 11.17 20.89
C ASP A 6 4.01 9.88 21.07
N ASP A 7 4.95 9.93 22.00
CA ASP A 7 5.90 8.82 22.24
C ASP A 7 5.19 7.52 22.67
N ALA A 8 4.11 7.62 23.42
CA ALA A 8 3.34 6.45 23.80
C ALA A 8 2.68 5.76 22.60
N SER A 9 2.15 6.55 21.66
CA SER A 9 1.58 6.02 20.40
C SER A 9 2.66 5.45 19.49
N ARG A 10 3.85 6.05 19.41
CA ARG A 10 5.01 5.48 18.70
C ARG A 10 5.39 4.11 19.27
N ALA A 11 5.51 4.02 20.58
CA ALA A 11 5.85 2.75 21.25
C ALA A 11 4.78 1.66 20.99
N ILE A 12 3.49 2.00 20.93
CA ILE A 12 2.41 1.08 20.56
C ILE A 12 2.59 0.61 19.10
N ILE A 13 2.87 1.53 18.17
CA ILE A 13 3.11 1.19 16.76
C ILE A 13 4.27 0.20 16.64
N GLU A 14 5.39 0.43 17.32
CA GLU A 14 6.55 -0.47 17.32
C GLU A 14 6.19 -1.90 17.75
N GLN A 15 5.37 -2.03 18.79
CA GLN A 15 4.89 -3.32 19.28
C GLN A 15 4.03 -4.04 18.21
N LEU A 16 3.15 -3.30 17.54
CA LEU A 16 2.26 -3.84 16.51
C LEU A 16 2.99 -4.10 15.18
N GLN A 17 4.06 -3.37 14.87
CA GLN A 17 4.92 -3.66 13.71
C GLN A 17 5.73 -4.95 13.87
N GLN A 18 6.03 -5.35 15.13
CA GLN A 18 6.68 -6.63 15.41
C GLN A 18 5.68 -7.79 15.36
N ASP A 19 4.47 -7.59 15.89
CA ASP A 19 3.37 -8.56 15.87
C ASP A 19 2.02 -7.83 15.89
N GLY A 20 1.37 -7.75 14.71
CA GLY A 20 0.08 -7.10 14.55
C GLY A 20 -1.08 -7.73 15.34
N ARG A 21 -0.88 -8.93 15.90
CA ARG A 21 -1.86 -9.61 16.77
C ARG A 21 -1.49 -9.56 18.25
N ARG A 22 -0.44 -8.80 18.63
CA ARG A 22 -0.01 -8.70 20.03
C ARG A 22 -1.17 -8.22 20.92
N PRO A 23 -1.50 -8.93 22.02
CA PRO A 23 -2.60 -8.53 22.91
C PRO A 23 -2.37 -7.14 23.50
N TYR A 24 -3.40 -6.32 23.54
CA TYR A 24 -3.29 -4.95 24.07
C TYR A 24 -2.88 -4.90 25.53
N ALA A 25 -3.26 -5.91 26.34
CA ALA A 25 -2.76 -6.06 27.70
C ALA A 25 -1.24 -6.22 27.76
N THR A 26 -0.66 -6.98 26.81
CA THR A 26 0.79 -7.18 26.70
C THR A 26 1.48 -5.90 26.25
N ILE A 27 0.92 -5.20 25.26
CA ILE A 27 1.41 -3.89 24.82
C ILE A 27 1.38 -2.90 25.98
N GLY A 28 0.28 -2.84 26.72
CA GLY A 28 0.12 -1.94 27.87
C GLY A 28 1.22 -2.12 28.91
N LYS A 29 1.54 -3.38 29.26
CA LYS A 29 2.66 -3.68 30.16
C LYS A 29 4.01 -3.19 29.63
N ALA A 30 4.25 -3.33 28.34
CA ALA A 30 5.51 -2.91 27.69
C ALA A 30 5.67 -1.37 27.64
N VAL A 31 4.57 -0.63 27.46
CA VAL A 31 4.59 0.84 27.27
C VAL A 31 4.10 1.61 28.49
N GLY A 32 3.79 0.95 29.61
CA GLY A 32 3.36 1.60 30.85
C GLY A 32 1.92 2.15 30.81
N LEU A 33 1.02 1.50 30.07
CA LEU A 33 -0.38 1.91 29.91
C LEU A 33 -1.35 0.78 30.29
N SER A 34 -2.59 1.15 30.63
CA SER A 34 -3.67 0.16 30.76
C SER A 34 -4.09 -0.37 29.40
N GLU A 35 -4.65 -1.59 29.34
CA GLU A 35 -5.22 -2.17 28.14
C GLU A 35 -6.25 -1.25 27.47
N ALA A 36 -7.12 -0.63 28.27
CA ALA A 36 -8.13 0.30 27.78
C ALA A 36 -7.51 1.54 27.11
N ALA A 37 -6.42 2.08 27.68
CA ALA A 37 -5.70 3.20 27.11
C ALA A 37 -5.02 2.84 25.78
N VAL A 38 -4.43 1.63 25.69
CA VAL A 38 -3.86 1.12 24.42
C VAL A 38 -4.95 0.98 23.36
N ARG A 39 -6.08 0.35 23.70
CA ARG A 39 -7.22 0.16 22.79
C ARG A 39 -7.72 1.50 22.24
N GLN A 40 -7.92 2.49 23.10
CA GLN A 40 -8.37 3.82 22.71
C GLN A 40 -7.37 4.51 21.76
N ARG A 41 -6.06 4.41 22.04
CA ARG A 41 -5.02 4.99 21.19
C ARG A 41 -4.93 4.30 19.82
N VAL A 42 -4.99 2.97 19.79
CA VAL A 42 -5.01 2.20 18.53
C VAL A 42 -6.22 2.58 17.69
N GLN A 43 -7.41 2.65 18.29
CA GLN A 43 -8.63 3.07 17.58
C GLN A 43 -8.48 4.48 17.02
N LYS A 44 -7.98 5.43 17.81
CA LYS A 44 -7.76 6.80 17.37
C LYS A 44 -6.77 6.88 16.19
N MET A 45 -5.66 6.15 16.25
CA MET A 45 -4.67 6.10 15.17
C MET A 45 -5.26 5.50 13.89
N HIS A 46 -6.10 4.46 14.02
CA HIS A 46 -6.82 3.86 12.90
C HIS A 46 -7.79 4.87 12.26
N ASP A 47 -8.64 5.51 13.06
CA ASP A 47 -9.65 6.47 12.58
C ASP A 47 -9.02 7.71 11.93
N GLN A 48 -7.81 8.08 12.35
CA GLN A 48 -7.03 9.18 11.78
C GLN A 48 -6.19 8.76 10.56
N GLY A 49 -6.25 7.50 10.12
CA GLY A 49 -5.45 6.98 9.02
C GLY A 49 -3.94 6.92 9.27
N VAL A 50 -3.52 6.98 10.54
CA VAL A 50 -2.11 6.92 10.95
C VAL A 50 -1.56 5.50 10.81
N MET A 51 -2.39 4.50 11.10
CA MET A 51 -2.01 3.11 11.14
C MET A 51 -3.18 2.21 10.69
N GLN A 52 -2.85 1.10 10.04
CA GLN A 52 -3.77 0.00 9.75
C GLN A 52 -3.16 -1.33 10.20
N ILE A 53 -4.00 -2.25 10.65
CA ILE A 53 -3.59 -3.64 10.93
C ILE A 53 -4.22 -4.50 9.85
N VAL A 54 -3.41 -5.10 9.01
CA VAL A 54 -3.83 -5.89 7.84
C VAL A 54 -3.11 -7.22 7.80
N ALA A 55 -3.73 -8.22 7.18
CA ALA A 55 -3.03 -9.43 6.77
C ALA A 55 -2.28 -9.15 5.46
N VAL A 56 -0.99 -9.43 5.45
CA VAL A 56 -0.17 -9.35 4.23
C VAL A 56 -0.01 -10.76 3.69
N THR A 57 -0.40 -10.96 2.44
CA THR A 57 -0.26 -12.24 1.74
C THR A 57 0.85 -12.16 0.69
N ASP A 58 1.44 -13.31 0.36
CA ASP A 58 2.23 -13.45 -0.85
C ASP A 58 1.27 -13.65 -2.03
N PRO A 59 1.22 -12.73 -3.01
CA PRO A 59 0.29 -12.82 -4.13
C PRO A 59 0.37 -14.16 -4.87
N ALA A 60 1.58 -14.70 -5.06
CA ALA A 60 1.78 -15.97 -5.74
C ALA A 60 1.12 -17.14 -5.01
N GLN A 61 1.07 -17.13 -3.69
CA GLN A 61 0.46 -18.18 -2.88
C GLN A 61 -1.08 -18.12 -2.86
N VAL A 62 -1.65 -16.99 -3.23
CA VAL A 62 -3.11 -16.79 -3.27
C VAL A 62 -3.67 -16.67 -4.70
N GLY A 63 -2.91 -17.15 -5.69
CA GLY A 63 -3.39 -17.28 -7.07
C GLY A 63 -3.03 -16.15 -8.03
N PHE A 64 -2.19 -15.20 -7.60
CA PHE A 64 -1.69 -14.11 -8.45
C PHE A 64 -0.22 -14.33 -8.78
N ALA A 65 0.03 -15.11 -9.83
CA ALA A 65 1.39 -15.53 -10.18
C ALA A 65 2.25 -14.41 -10.81
N ARG A 66 1.65 -13.28 -11.16
CA ARG A 66 2.33 -12.13 -11.76
C ARG A 66 2.16 -10.88 -10.93
N SER A 67 3.27 -10.21 -10.68
CA SER A 67 3.30 -8.86 -10.13
C SER A 67 4.17 -7.98 -11.01
N ALA A 68 3.76 -6.74 -11.23
CA ALA A 68 4.48 -5.80 -12.06
C ALA A 68 4.29 -4.37 -11.58
N MET A 69 5.29 -3.52 -11.84
CA MET A 69 5.14 -2.07 -11.80
C MET A 69 4.85 -1.59 -13.21
N ILE A 70 3.75 -0.86 -13.39
CA ILE A 70 3.35 -0.22 -14.63
C ILE A 70 3.63 1.27 -14.49
N ALA A 71 4.60 1.78 -15.24
CA ALA A 71 4.91 3.20 -15.33
C ALA A 71 4.10 3.82 -16.47
N ILE A 72 3.47 4.96 -16.21
CA ILE A 72 2.45 5.55 -17.07
C ILE A 72 2.79 7.01 -17.33
N ASN A 73 2.80 7.39 -18.61
CA ASN A 73 2.84 8.80 -19.02
C ASN A 73 1.43 9.27 -19.39
N VAL A 74 1.09 10.45 -18.93
CA VAL A 74 -0.23 11.06 -19.09
C VAL A 74 -0.09 12.40 -19.82
N HIS A 75 -1.01 12.69 -20.71
CA HIS A 75 -1.20 14.03 -21.29
C HIS A 75 -2.50 14.63 -20.74
N GLY A 76 -2.41 15.84 -20.20
CA GLY A 76 -3.56 16.55 -19.64
C GLY A 76 -3.77 16.29 -18.16
N ASP A 77 -4.98 15.86 -17.76
CA ASP A 77 -5.38 15.75 -16.36
C ASP A 77 -4.95 14.41 -15.75
N VAL A 78 -3.81 14.41 -15.03
CA VAL A 78 -3.26 13.24 -14.33
C VAL A 78 -4.20 12.75 -13.23
N GLU A 79 -4.89 13.66 -12.55
CA GLU A 79 -5.83 13.31 -11.49
C GLU A 79 -7.04 12.54 -12.02
N ALA A 80 -7.55 12.92 -13.20
CA ALA A 80 -8.64 12.21 -13.86
C ALA A 80 -8.22 10.79 -14.25
N VAL A 81 -7.00 10.61 -14.80
CA VAL A 81 -6.45 9.30 -15.13
C VAL A 81 -6.24 8.45 -13.87
N SER A 82 -5.65 9.03 -12.81
CA SER A 82 -5.41 8.35 -11.54
C SER A 82 -6.72 7.78 -10.95
N LYS A 83 -7.80 8.55 -10.95
CA LYS A 83 -9.12 8.10 -10.47
C LYS A 83 -9.69 6.90 -11.23
N HIS A 84 -9.40 6.77 -12.52
CA HIS A 84 -9.80 5.59 -13.28
C HIS A 84 -8.97 4.36 -12.87
N ILE A 85 -7.64 4.54 -12.72
CA ILE A 85 -6.73 3.47 -12.34
C ILE A 85 -7.02 2.98 -10.92
N GLU A 86 -7.35 3.87 -9.99
CA GLU A 86 -7.74 3.53 -8.60
C GLU A 86 -8.93 2.57 -8.49
N GLN A 87 -9.79 2.51 -9.52
CA GLN A 87 -10.95 1.61 -9.54
C GLN A 87 -10.61 0.20 -10.03
N LEU A 88 -9.41 -0.02 -10.55
CA LEU A 88 -8.99 -1.34 -11.05
C LEU A 88 -8.59 -2.24 -9.86
N PRO A 89 -9.28 -3.37 -9.65
CA PRO A 89 -9.02 -4.24 -8.50
C PRO A 89 -7.63 -4.90 -8.53
N GLU A 90 -7.01 -4.97 -9.71
CA GLU A 90 -5.67 -5.51 -9.90
C GLU A 90 -4.57 -4.54 -9.46
N ILE A 91 -4.90 -3.27 -9.25
CA ILE A 91 -3.93 -2.25 -8.81
C ILE A 91 -3.91 -2.20 -7.29
N SER A 92 -2.82 -2.65 -6.72
CA SER A 92 -2.59 -2.68 -5.27
C SER A 92 -1.96 -1.40 -4.71
N TYR A 93 -1.27 -0.65 -5.56
CA TYR A 93 -0.59 0.59 -5.20
C TYR A 93 -0.56 1.54 -6.39
N LEU A 94 -0.87 2.81 -6.17
CA LEU A 94 -0.82 3.85 -7.18
C LEU A 94 -0.21 5.12 -6.58
N VAL A 95 0.75 5.72 -7.28
CA VAL A 95 1.42 6.93 -6.81
C VAL A 95 1.73 7.87 -7.97
N LEU A 96 1.51 9.18 -7.73
CA LEU A 96 2.03 10.23 -8.60
C LEU A 96 3.53 10.38 -8.35
N VAL A 97 4.29 10.54 -9.43
CA VAL A 97 5.75 10.70 -9.35
C VAL A 97 6.21 11.89 -10.18
N THR A 98 7.44 12.30 -9.96
CA THR A 98 8.11 13.29 -10.82
C THR A 98 9.24 12.62 -11.59
N GLY A 99 9.51 13.06 -12.82
CA GLY A 99 10.59 12.53 -13.64
C GLY A 99 10.09 12.05 -15.00
N LYS A 100 10.54 10.88 -15.44
CA LYS A 100 10.22 10.32 -16.76
C LYS A 100 8.74 9.91 -16.88
N TYR A 101 8.10 9.54 -15.79
CA TYR A 101 6.71 9.07 -15.75
C TYR A 101 5.89 9.97 -14.82
N ASP A 102 4.57 9.95 -14.98
CA ASP A 102 3.61 10.70 -14.17
C ASP A 102 3.01 9.83 -13.07
N LEU A 103 2.76 8.54 -13.35
CA LEU A 103 2.17 7.59 -12.43
C LEU A 103 2.95 6.28 -12.40
N LEU A 104 3.03 5.66 -11.23
CA LEU A 104 3.46 4.27 -11.06
C LEU A 104 2.32 3.48 -10.40
N ALA A 105 1.93 2.37 -11.04
CA ALA A 105 0.87 1.49 -10.58
C ALA A 105 1.40 0.07 -10.36
N GLU A 106 1.32 -0.45 -9.14
CA GLU A 106 1.66 -1.85 -8.88
C GLU A 106 0.44 -2.73 -9.16
N CYS A 107 0.64 -3.68 -10.07
CA CYS A 107 -0.39 -4.59 -10.54
C CYS A 107 -0.11 -6.01 -10.07
N VAL A 108 -1.16 -6.72 -9.63
CA VAL A 108 -1.15 -8.16 -9.40
C VAL A 108 -2.10 -8.83 -10.38
N ALA A 109 -1.65 -9.91 -11.04
CA ALA A 109 -2.40 -10.62 -12.06
C ALA A 109 -2.24 -12.14 -11.90
N GLN A 110 -3.24 -12.88 -12.34
CA GLN A 110 -3.25 -14.34 -12.24
C GLN A 110 -2.17 -14.98 -13.14
N ASP A 111 -2.00 -14.43 -14.34
CA ASP A 111 -1.08 -14.92 -15.37
C ASP A 111 -0.66 -13.77 -16.31
N ASP A 112 0.09 -14.12 -17.36
CA ASP A 112 0.59 -13.16 -18.36
C ASP A 112 -0.54 -12.57 -19.21
N ASP A 113 -1.56 -13.36 -19.56
CA ASP A 113 -2.70 -12.89 -20.33
C ASP A 113 -3.55 -11.87 -19.52
N HIS A 114 -3.73 -12.13 -18.24
CA HIS A 114 -4.40 -11.18 -17.34
C HIS A 114 -3.58 -9.90 -17.21
N LEU A 115 -2.25 -9.97 -17.05
CA LEU A 115 -1.39 -8.79 -16.98
C LEU A 115 -1.46 -7.96 -18.28
N LEU A 116 -1.44 -8.63 -19.43
CA LEU A 116 -1.62 -8.01 -20.75
C LEU A 116 -2.99 -7.33 -20.87
N HIS A 117 -4.06 -7.98 -20.40
CA HIS A 117 -5.39 -7.41 -20.41
C HIS A 117 -5.45 -6.11 -19.57
N VAL A 118 -4.96 -6.14 -18.33
CA VAL A 118 -4.90 -4.95 -17.46
C VAL A 118 -4.13 -3.81 -18.13
N THR A 119 -2.94 -4.11 -18.65
CA THR A 119 -2.08 -3.08 -19.24
C THR A 119 -2.67 -2.54 -20.55
N ASN A 120 -3.01 -3.41 -21.50
CA ASN A 120 -3.35 -3.01 -22.86
C ASN A 120 -4.82 -2.63 -23.01
N THR A 121 -5.72 -3.27 -22.27
CA THR A 121 -7.16 -3.05 -22.43
C THR A 121 -7.71 -2.10 -21.39
N GLN A 122 -7.30 -2.22 -20.13
CA GLN A 122 -7.83 -1.36 -19.07
C GLN A 122 -7.06 -0.05 -18.97
N ILE A 123 -5.73 -0.06 -18.80
CA ILE A 123 -4.94 1.16 -18.55
C ILE A 123 -4.73 1.97 -19.84
N ARG A 124 -4.25 1.35 -20.92
CA ARG A 124 -3.88 2.09 -22.14
C ARG A 124 -5.07 2.72 -22.87
N ASN A 125 -6.29 2.25 -22.61
CA ASN A 125 -7.51 2.82 -23.17
C ASN A 125 -8.11 3.97 -22.33
N ILE A 126 -7.53 4.28 -21.18
CA ILE A 126 -7.97 5.43 -20.38
C ILE A 126 -7.63 6.72 -21.16
N PRO A 127 -8.60 7.62 -21.40
CA PRO A 127 -8.33 8.90 -22.05
C PRO A 127 -7.26 9.68 -21.29
N GLY A 128 -6.22 10.13 -21.99
CA GLY A 128 -5.08 10.84 -21.41
C GLY A 128 -3.84 9.97 -21.20
N VAL A 129 -3.95 8.64 -21.18
CA VAL A 129 -2.77 7.76 -21.15
C VAL A 129 -2.05 7.82 -22.50
N VAL A 130 -0.77 8.21 -22.50
CA VAL A 130 0.07 8.33 -23.71
C VAL A 130 0.89 7.07 -23.94
N SER A 131 1.53 6.58 -22.89
CA SER A 131 2.37 5.39 -22.97
C SER A 131 2.45 4.68 -21.63
N THR A 132 2.78 3.39 -21.67
CA THR A 132 3.03 2.57 -20.50
C THR A 132 4.32 1.78 -20.67
N GLU A 133 5.06 1.58 -19.58
CA GLU A 133 6.20 0.67 -19.52
C GLU A 133 5.97 -0.29 -18.35
N THR A 134 6.05 -1.60 -18.59
CA THR A 134 5.73 -2.62 -17.59
C THR A 134 6.99 -3.32 -17.13
N PHE A 135 7.25 -3.28 -15.83
CA PHE A 135 8.37 -3.95 -15.17
C PHE A 135 7.84 -5.17 -14.42
N VAL A 136 7.93 -6.34 -15.03
CA VAL A 136 7.50 -7.59 -14.40
C VAL A 136 8.48 -8.00 -13.31
N TYR A 137 7.96 -8.33 -12.13
CA TYR A 137 8.78 -8.75 -11.00
C TYR A 137 9.28 -10.18 -11.20
N LEU A 138 10.59 -10.36 -11.20
CA LEU A 138 11.23 -11.68 -11.30
C LEU A 138 11.39 -12.34 -9.93
N GLY A 139 11.37 -11.56 -8.87
CA GLY A 139 11.50 -12.08 -7.51
C GLY A 139 11.64 -10.97 -6.47
N LEU A 140 10.85 -11.07 -5.41
CA LEU A 140 10.92 -10.20 -4.26
C LEU A 140 12.22 -10.47 -3.48
N ARG A 141 12.99 -9.44 -3.17
CA ARG A 141 14.24 -9.55 -2.41
C ARG A 141 14.12 -9.04 -0.98
N LYS A 142 13.30 -8.01 -0.78
CA LYS A 142 13.05 -7.44 0.54
C LYS A 142 11.73 -6.69 0.54
N GLN A 143 10.92 -6.95 1.54
CA GLN A 143 9.73 -6.17 1.87
C GLN A 143 9.61 -6.09 3.37
N THR A 144 9.54 -4.88 3.93
CA THR A 144 9.41 -4.64 5.37
C THR A 144 8.41 -3.52 5.60
N TYR A 145 7.71 -3.54 6.74
CA TYR A 145 6.65 -2.58 7.08
C TYR A 145 6.93 -1.85 8.41
N ASN A 146 8.19 -1.87 8.89
CA ASN A 146 8.60 -1.35 10.20
C ASN A 146 9.30 0.02 10.09
N TRP A 147 8.66 0.99 9.45
CA TRP A 147 9.15 2.36 9.36
C TRP A 147 8.27 3.34 10.12
N GLY A 148 8.75 4.58 10.31
CA GLY A 148 7.98 5.69 10.85
C GLY A 148 7.98 5.81 12.36
N THR A 149 8.74 4.99 13.09
CA THR A 149 8.85 5.03 14.56
C THR A 149 10.21 5.53 15.06
N LYS A 150 11.17 5.73 14.14
CA LYS A 150 12.51 6.24 14.47
C LYS A 150 12.56 7.76 14.47
#